data_d6bc25ca9c4014fd1ddfbd702f236e23
#
_entry.id   d6bc25ca9c4014fd1ddfbd702f236e23
#
_cell.length_a   1.000
_cell.length_b   1.000
_cell.length_c   1.000
_cell.angle_alpha   90.00
_cell.angle_beta   90.00
_cell.angle_gamma   90.00
#
_symmetry.space_group_name_H-M   'P 1'
#
loop_
_entity.id
_entity.type
_entity.pdbx_description
1 polymer ?
#
loop_
_entity_poly.entity_id
_entity_poly.type
_entity_poly.pdbx_seq_one_letter_code
_entity_poly.pdbx_strand_id
1 'polypeptide(L)'
;MKYLPFISRFDKLWLSRMGWHTKQRYIIFESDDWGAIRMSSKSSLDKIRNLGYQVNRNKYESNDCLESGEDLSRLLEVLIKFKDECGNNPIITANFVMSNPDFEKIRAQQFSNYYSEPFYRTYERYWSNNNVSTIIEQGINSTLFYPQFHAREHFNVFSWMKALRNNTYGMRTLFDLGCVGTHINELGGNDYVRAYNARTRNELDFIEKSIEDGLRLFYKIFGFQSKTAIAPNYLWNKCLNRTYRKEGVEMLQGSYRQIESEYSKHNKISHYLGERSNGIFYSVRNCIFEPCQMGGNKAVQRCLYDINNAFRLGRPAIICSHRVNYIGSINPKNAINGLDSLNILLEQIC
;
A
#
# COMPACT_ATOMS: atom_id res chain seq x y z
N MET A 1 8.54 -11.24 1.25
CA MET A 1 7.46 -12.20 1.59
C MET A 1 7.28 -12.49 3.09
N LYS A 2 7.96 -11.77 3.99
CA LYS A 2 7.79 -11.96 5.45
C LYS A 2 6.49 -11.36 6.03
N TYR A 3 5.70 -10.64 5.22
CA TYR A 3 4.57 -9.83 5.74
C TYR A 3 3.18 -10.40 5.44
N LEU A 4 3.04 -11.40 4.56
CA LEU A 4 1.77 -12.11 4.48
C LEU A 4 1.63 -13.02 5.71
N PRO A 5 0.55 -12.89 6.50
CA PRO A 5 0.31 -13.77 7.63
C PRO A 5 0.36 -15.21 7.15
N PHE A 6 1.25 -16.00 7.74
CA PHE A 6 1.44 -17.39 7.30
C PHE A 6 0.11 -18.15 7.43
N ILE A 7 -0.34 -18.72 6.33
CA ILE A 7 -1.50 -19.61 6.26
C ILE A 7 -1.03 -20.95 5.72
N SER A 8 -1.48 -22.05 6.32
CA SER A 8 -1.15 -23.37 5.83
C SER A 8 -1.72 -23.55 4.41
N ARG A 9 -1.06 -24.39 3.59
CA ARG A 9 -1.55 -24.71 2.24
C ARG A 9 -2.96 -25.33 2.29
N PHE A 10 -3.24 -26.12 3.31
CA PHE A 10 -4.54 -26.74 3.52
C PHE A 10 -5.62 -25.71 3.85
N ASP A 11 -5.37 -24.82 4.82
CA ASP A 11 -6.33 -23.76 5.19
C ASP A 11 -6.59 -22.83 4.00
N LYS A 12 -5.54 -22.47 3.24
CA LYS A 12 -5.68 -21.64 2.03
C LYS A 12 -6.61 -22.32 1.02
N LEU A 13 -6.41 -23.61 0.77
CA LEU A 13 -7.24 -24.37 -0.16
C LEU A 13 -8.68 -24.46 0.31
N TRP A 14 -8.90 -24.68 1.61
CA TRP A 14 -10.23 -24.74 2.20
C TRP A 14 -10.95 -23.40 2.11
N LEU A 15 -10.32 -22.31 2.56
CA LEU A 15 -10.87 -20.96 2.47
C LEU A 15 -11.13 -20.51 1.02
N SER A 16 -10.28 -20.93 0.08
CA SER A 16 -10.49 -20.65 -1.34
C SER A 16 -11.67 -21.37 -1.96
N ARG A 17 -12.24 -22.36 -1.30
CA ARG A 17 -13.48 -23.04 -1.73
C ARG A 17 -14.73 -22.46 -1.11
N MET A 18 -14.59 -21.58 -0.11
CA MET A 18 -15.70 -20.91 0.56
C MET A 18 -16.04 -19.58 -0.12
N GLY A 19 -17.26 -19.09 0.10
CA GLY A 19 -17.68 -17.74 -0.28
C GLY A 19 -18.08 -17.60 -1.74
N TRP A 20 -17.86 -16.42 -2.30
CA TRP A 20 -18.36 -16.06 -3.63
C TRP A 20 -17.62 -16.76 -4.76
N HIS A 21 -18.37 -17.31 -5.73
CA HIS A 21 -17.87 -17.96 -6.95
C HIS A 21 -18.45 -17.30 -8.19
N THR A 22 -17.72 -17.36 -9.30
CA THR A 22 -18.15 -16.84 -10.59
C THR A 22 -17.66 -17.73 -11.74
N LYS A 23 -18.45 -17.79 -12.82
CA LYS A 23 -18.03 -18.39 -14.09
C LYS A 23 -17.27 -17.42 -14.97
N GLN A 24 -17.43 -16.10 -14.70
CA GLN A 24 -16.72 -15.05 -15.43
C GLN A 24 -15.29 -14.91 -14.94
N ARG A 25 -14.39 -14.60 -15.86
CA ARG A 25 -12.96 -14.43 -15.59
C ARG A 25 -12.63 -12.97 -15.28
N TYR A 26 -12.89 -12.55 -14.06
CA TYR A 26 -12.51 -11.21 -13.60
C TYR A 26 -11.06 -11.19 -13.13
N ILE A 27 -10.32 -10.19 -13.58
CA ILE A 27 -8.99 -9.85 -13.09
C ILE A 27 -9.05 -8.45 -12.47
N ILE A 28 -8.63 -8.33 -11.21
CA ILE A 28 -8.67 -7.08 -10.45
C ILE A 28 -7.24 -6.76 -10.02
N PHE A 29 -6.75 -5.58 -10.39
CA PHE A 29 -5.44 -5.08 -9.95
C PHE A 29 -5.61 -4.17 -8.75
N GLU A 30 -5.05 -4.56 -7.61
CA GLU A 30 -4.97 -3.74 -6.40
C GLU A 30 -3.51 -3.39 -6.13
N SER A 31 -3.18 -2.10 -6.11
CA SER A 31 -1.82 -1.59 -5.93
C SER A 31 -1.76 -0.63 -4.75
N ASP A 32 -0.86 -0.89 -3.80
CA ASP A 32 -0.77 -0.18 -2.53
C ASP A 32 0.32 0.90 -2.50
N ASP A 33 0.32 1.69 -1.44
CA ASP A 33 1.34 2.66 -1.03
C ASP A 33 1.38 3.99 -1.80
N TRP A 34 0.41 4.27 -2.70
CA TRP A 34 0.36 5.53 -3.43
C TRP A 34 0.26 6.72 -2.48
N GLY A 35 0.98 7.81 -2.76
CA GLY A 35 1.04 9.02 -1.93
C GLY A 35 1.92 8.93 -0.68
N ALA A 36 2.44 7.75 -0.33
CA ALA A 36 3.25 7.56 0.87
C ALA A 36 4.72 7.95 0.66
N ILE A 37 5.30 8.67 1.61
CA ILE A 37 6.75 8.85 1.64
C ILE A 37 7.41 7.66 2.36
N ARG A 38 8.50 7.17 1.79
CA ARG A 38 9.37 6.13 2.38
C ARG A 38 10.80 6.63 2.46
N MET A 39 11.58 6.38 1.41
CA MET A 39 12.88 7.00 1.17
C MET A 39 12.66 8.32 0.43
N SER A 40 13.30 9.39 0.86
CA SER A 40 13.07 10.72 0.25
C SER A 40 13.73 10.88 -1.11
N SER A 41 14.92 10.30 -1.30
CA SER A 41 15.70 10.43 -2.54
C SER A 41 16.83 9.40 -2.60
N LYS A 42 17.43 9.27 -3.79
CA LYS A 42 18.68 8.52 -3.98
C LYS A 42 19.81 9.08 -3.13
N SER A 43 19.96 10.40 -3.05
CA SER A 43 20.98 11.05 -2.21
C SER A 43 20.82 10.70 -0.73
N SER A 44 19.59 10.69 -0.23
CA SER A 44 19.29 10.28 1.16
C SER A 44 19.61 8.80 1.38
N LEU A 45 19.26 7.93 0.43
CA LEU A 45 19.61 6.52 0.49
C LEU A 45 21.13 6.30 0.58
N ASP A 46 21.89 7.01 -0.26
CA ASP A 46 23.35 6.88 -0.26
C ASP A 46 23.98 7.41 1.05
N LYS A 47 23.45 8.50 1.61
CA LYS A 47 23.87 9.01 2.93
C LYS A 47 23.57 8.00 4.04
N ILE A 48 22.38 7.37 4.02
CA ILE A 48 21.98 6.36 5.00
C ILE A 48 22.94 5.14 4.94
N ARG A 49 23.30 4.69 3.74
CA ARG A 49 24.28 3.62 3.53
C ARG A 49 25.67 3.99 4.07
N ASN A 50 26.12 5.22 3.81
CA ASN A 50 27.41 5.72 4.30
C ASN A 50 27.46 5.84 5.83
N LEU A 51 26.30 5.99 6.49
CA LEU A 51 26.16 5.94 7.94
C LEU A 51 26.13 4.51 8.50
N GLY A 52 26.24 3.49 7.65
CA GLY A 52 26.33 2.08 8.05
C GLY A 52 24.97 1.36 8.18
N TYR A 53 23.85 2.01 7.86
CA TYR A 53 22.55 1.36 7.91
C TYR A 53 22.36 0.34 6.79
N GLN A 54 21.81 -0.82 7.12
CA GLN A 54 21.61 -1.94 6.19
C GLN A 54 20.28 -1.81 5.43
N VAL A 55 20.26 -1.01 4.37
CA VAL A 55 19.07 -0.79 3.52
C VAL A 55 18.95 -1.75 2.34
N ASN A 56 20.02 -2.50 2.00
CA ASN A 56 20.05 -3.37 0.82
C ASN A 56 19.30 -4.70 1.00
N ARG A 57 18.96 -5.07 2.23
CA ARG A 57 18.24 -6.31 2.55
C ARG A 57 16.76 -6.26 2.21
N ASN A 58 16.23 -5.06 2.06
CA ASN A 58 14.84 -4.82 1.73
C ASN A 58 14.73 -3.95 0.47
N LYS A 59 14.16 -4.53 -0.60
CA LYS A 59 14.01 -3.83 -1.87
C LYS A 59 13.00 -2.69 -1.82
N TYR A 60 12.10 -2.66 -0.84
CA TYR A 60 11.25 -1.50 -0.61
C TYR A 60 12.08 -0.29 -0.20
N GLU A 61 13.00 -0.41 0.75
CA GLU A 61 13.83 0.73 1.18
C GLU A 61 14.78 1.22 0.09
N SER A 62 15.26 0.31 -0.76
CA SER A 62 16.21 0.65 -1.81
C SER A 62 15.59 1.15 -3.11
N ASN A 63 14.26 1.08 -3.27
CA ASN A 63 13.57 1.48 -4.48
C ASN A 63 12.31 2.31 -4.23
N ASP A 64 11.66 2.20 -3.05
CA ASP A 64 10.39 2.85 -2.79
C ASP A 64 10.59 4.29 -2.29
N CYS A 65 10.02 5.22 -3.03
CA CYS A 65 9.95 6.64 -2.71
C CYS A 65 8.57 7.18 -3.13
N LEU A 66 8.38 8.47 -2.98
CA LEU A 66 7.19 9.11 -3.54
C LEU A 66 7.22 9.02 -5.06
N GLU A 67 6.12 8.63 -5.68
CA GLU A 67 5.99 8.57 -7.14
C GLU A 67 6.11 9.95 -7.79
N SER A 68 6.71 10.01 -8.96
CA SER A 68 6.81 11.21 -9.79
C SER A 68 5.73 11.23 -10.87
N GLY A 69 5.54 12.40 -11.50
CA GLY A 69 4.66 12.50 -12.67
C GLY A 69 5.14 11.64 -13.84
N GLU A 70 6.45 11.50 -14.02
CA GLU A 70 7.02 10.61 -15.05
C GLU A 70 6.71 9.14 -14.77
N ASP A 71 6.83 8.69 -13.52
CA ASP A 71 6.48 7.31 -13.14
C ASP A 71 5.01 6.99 -13.47
N LEU A 72 4.10 7.90 -13.10
CA LEU A 72 2.67 7.75 -13.39
C LEU A 72 2.38 7.80 -14.89
N SER A 73 2.96 8.74 -15.65
CA SER A 73 2.76 8.83 -17.09
C SER A 73 3.14 7.53 -17.78
N ARG A 74 4.33 6.99 -17.47
CA ARG A 74 4.79 5.69 -18.02
C ARG A 74 3.86 4.54 -17.67
N LEU A 75 3.32 4.51 -16.44
CA LEU A 75 2.35 3.49 -16.06
C LEU A 75 1.07 3.59 -16.88
N LEU A 76 0.51 4.80 -17.02
CA LEU A 76 -0.70 5.03 -17.83
C LEU A 76 -0.45 4.69 -19.32
N GLU A 77 0.73 4.99 -19.85
CA GLU A 77 1.13 4.60 -21.22
C GLU A 77 1.17 3.07 -21.43
N VAL A 78 1.52 2.30 -20.41
CA VAL A 78 1.43 0.83 -20.49
C VAL A 78 -0.03 0.38 -20.49
N LEU A 79 -0.84 0.89 -19.55
CA LEU A 79 -2.23 0.47 -19.39
C LEU A 79 -3.08 0.74 -20.64
N ILE A 80 -2.92 1.91 -21.27
CA ILE A 80 -3.75 2.32 -22.41
C ILE A 80 -3.53 1.46 -23.67
N LYS A 81 -2.43 0.70 -23.76
CA LYS A 81 -2.12 -0.19 -24.91
C LYS A 81 -3.00 -1.43 -24.97
N PHE A 82 -3.57 -1.84 -23.84
CA PHE A 82 -4.28 -3.10 -23.73
C PHE A 82 -5.78 -2.89 -23.57
N LYS A 83 -6.55 -3.86 -24.05
CA LYS A 83 -8.01 -3.89 -23.91
C LYS A 83 -8.46 -5.31 -23.65
N ASP A 84 -9.49 -5.44 -22.82
CA ASP A 84 -10.19 -6.70 -22.62
C ASP A 84 -11.12 -7.03 -23.83
N GLU A 85 -11.80 -8.18 -23.78
CA GLU A 85 -12.75 -8.62 -24.81
C GLU A 85 -13.95 -7.65 -24.99
N CYS A 86 -14.21 -6.80 -23.99
CA CYS A 86 -15.25 -5.77 -24.00
C CYS A 86 -14.74 -4.41 -24.49
N GLY A 87 -13.45 -4.27 -24.80
CA GLY A 87 -12.82 -3.04 -25.27
C GLY A 87 -12.42 -2.09 -24.15
N ASN A 88 -12.45 -2.51 -22.86
CA ASN A 88 -12.03 -1.71 -21.72
C ASN A 88 -10.53 -1.85 -21.47
N ASN A 89 -9.88 -0.75 -21.08
CA ASN A 89 -8.49 -0.79 -20.65
C ASN A 89 -8.36 -1.40 -19.23
N PRO A 90 -7.19 -1.97 -18.88
CA PRO A 90 -6.89 -2.36 -17.51
C PRO A 90 -6.95 -1.18 -16.56
N ILE A 91 -7.58 -1.39 -15.40
CA ILE A 91 -7.70 -0.38 -14.35
C ILE A 91 -6.88 -0.81 -13.14
N ILE A 92 -6.04 0.09 -12.64
CA ILE A 92 -5.37 -0.11 -11.35
C ILE A 92 -6.21 0.51 -10.24
N THR A 93 -6.70 -0.32 -9.32
CA THR A 93 -7.20 0.15 -8.02
C THR A 93 -6.01 0.61 -7.20
N ALA A 94 -5.85 1.92 -7.08
CA ALA A 94 -4.73 2.55 -6.41
C ALA A 94 -5.09 2.89 -4.97
N ASN A 95 -4.49 2.18 -4.02
CA ASN A 95 -4.74 2.38 -2.61
C ASN A 95 -3.84 3.49 -2.07
N PHE A 96 -4.43 4.65 -1.76
CA PHE A 96 -3.73 5.86 -1.36
C PHE A 96 -3.56 5.99 0.14
N VAL A 97 -2.35 6.35 0.54
CA VAL A 97 -2.02 6.90 1.85
C VAL A 97 -2.24 8.42 1.78
N MET A 98 -3.13 8.91 2.63
CA MET A 98 -3.68 10.26 2.48
C MET A 98 -2.80 11.37 3.02
N SER A 99 -1.88 11.05 3.94
CA SER A 99 -1.02 12.04 4.60
C SER A 99 0.38 11.49 4.89
N ASN A 100 1.32 12.40 4.95
CA ASN A 100 2.69 12.15 5.35
C ASN A 100 3.06 13.01 6.57
N PRO A 101 4.19 12.75 7.26
CA PRO A 101 4.65 13.62 8.34
C PRO A 101 4.94 15.04 7.84
N ASP A 102 4.46 16.04 8.57
CA ASP A 102 4.93 17.42 8.43
C ASP A 102 6.26 17.56 9.18
N PHE A 103 7.36 17.25 8.50
CA PHE A 103 8.70 17.22 9.10
C PHE A 103 9.08 18.57 9.71
N GLU A 104 8.67 19.68 9.11
CA GLU A 104 9.00 21.02 9.59
C GLU A 104 8.30 21.34 10.91
N LYS A 105 6.97 21.11 10.98
CA LYS A 105 6.21 21.33 12.22
C LYS A 105 6.64 20.40 13.34
N ILE A 106 6.88 19.11 13.04
CA ILE A 106 7.35 18.15 14.04
C ILE A 106 8.69 18.59 14.62
N ARG A 107 9.62 19.06 13.77
CA ARG A 107 10.93 19.59 14.22
C ARG A 107 10.75 20.86 15.05
N ALA A 108 9.96 21.81 14.58
CA ALA A 108 9.71 23.07 15.28
C ALA A 108 9.13 22.87 16.70
N GLN A 109 8.37 21.79 16.89
CA GLN A 109 7.80 21.39 18.18
C GLN A 109 8.70 20.41 18.96
N GLN A 110 9.99 20.31 18.60
CA GLN A 110 10.98 19.46 19.27
C GLN A 110 10.51 18.00 19.47
N PHE A 111 9.81 17.45 18.47
CA PHE A 111 9.25 16.10 18.47
C PHE A 111 8.21 15.82 19.57
N SER A 112 7.64 16.86 20.20
CA SER A 112 6.62 16.69 21.25
C SER A 112 5.29 16.15 20.69
N ASN A 113 4.86 16.65 19.53
CA ASN A 113 3.60 16.31 18.90
C ASN A 113 3.79 15.84 17.46
N TYR A 114 2.88 14.96 17.02
CA TYR A 114 2.78 14.54 15.63
C TYR A 114 1.94 15.54 14.83
N TYR A 115 2.43 15.88 13.65
CA TYR A 115 1.73 16.68 12.64
C TYR A 115 1.82 15.97 11.30
N SER A 116 0.72 15.96 10.55
CA SER A 116 0.68 15.42 9.18
C SER A 116 0.31 16.49 8.17
N GLU A 117 0.73 16.26 6.94
CA GLU A 117 0.32 17.02 5.77
C GLU A 117 -0.34 16.10 4.75
N PRO A 118 -1.36 16.57 3.98
CA PRO A 118 -1.92 15.80 2.87
C PRO A 118 -0.87 15.45 1.83
N PHE A 119 -0.99 14.28 1.19
CA PHE A 119 0.02 13.77 0.24
C PHE A 119 0.29 14.73 -0.93
N TYR A 120 -0.68 15.49 -1.41
CA TYR A 120 -0.49 16.45 -2.48
C TYR A 120 0.45 17.61 -2.09
N ARG A 121 0.48 18.01 -0.80
CA ARG A 121 1.47 18.98 -0.29
C ARG A 121 2.87 18.38 -0.27
N THR A 122 2.96 17.08 0.01
CA THR A 122 4.23 16.36 -0.08
C THR A 122 4.74 16.35 -1.53
N TYR A 123 3.87 16.15 -2.53
CA TYR A 123 4.27 16.25 -3.94
C TYR A 123 4.79 17.64 -4.30
N GLU A 124 4.09 18.71 -3.90
CA GLU A 124 4.51 20.10 -4.12
C GLU A 124 5.92 20.37 -3.56
N ARG A 125 6.25 19.77 -2.44
CA ARG A 125 7.55 19.92 -1.77
C ARG A 125 8.67 19.10 -2.43
N TYR A 126 8.36 17.88 -2.89
CA TYR A 126 9.36 16.95 -3.41
C TYR A 126 9.64 17.14 -4.90
N TRP A 127 8.67 17.61 -5.66
CA TRP A 127 8.78 17.75 -7.11
C TRP A 127 8.64 19.21 -7.54
N SER A 128 9.74 19.81 -7.98
CA SER A 128 9.77 21.21 -8.42
C SER A 128 8.82 21.53 -9.58
N ASN A 129 8.59 20.56 -10.47
CA ASN A 129 7.61 20.63 -11.56
C ASN A 129 6.47 19.64 -11.22
N ASN A 130 5.66 20.01 -10.23
CA ASN A 130 4.63 19.10 -9.74
C ASN A 130 3.43 19.03 -10.69
N ASN A 131 3.43 17.99 -11.54
CA ASN A 131 2.30 17.58 -12.36
C ASN A 131 1.65 16.27 -11.89
N VAL A 132 2.09 15.72 -10.76
CA VAL A 132 1.64 14.42 -10.24
C VAL A 132 0.11 14.39 -10.07
N SER A 133 -0.44 15.40 -9.42
CA SER A 133 -1.89 15.50 -9.20
C SER A 133 -2.68 15.56 -10.51
N THR A 134 -2.17 16.30 -11.50
CA THR A 134 -2.78 16.39 -12.84
C THR A 134 -2.77 15.03 -13.56
N ILE A 135 -1.65 14.27 -13.45
CA ILE A 135 -1.56 12.94 -14.08
C ILE A 135 -2.45 11.92 -13.37
N ILE A 136 -2.58 12.00 -12.04
CA ILE A 136 -3.55 11.19 -11.30
C ILE A 136 -4.97 11.46 -11.81
N GLU A 137 -5.34 12.74 -11.96
CA GLU A 137 -6.64 13.16 -12.50
C GLU A 137 -6.85 12.65 -13.93
N GLN A 138 -5.84 12.74 -14.79
CA GLN A 138 -5.89 12.18 -16.15
C GLN A 138 -6.13 10.67 -16.12
N GLY A 139 -5.43 9.92 -15.26
CA GLY A 139 -5.63 8.49 -15.08
C GLY A 139 -7.04 8.12 -14.62
N ILE A 140 -7.62 8.91 -13.71
CA ILE A 140 -9.00 8.75 -13.24
C ILE A 140 -9.99 9.01 -14.39
N ASN A 141 -9.84 10.14 -15.08
CA ASN A 141 -10.73 10.55 -16.17
C ASN A 141 -10.67 9.58 -17.36
N SER A 142 -9.52 8.97 -17.60
CA SER A 142 -9.33 7.94 -18.63
C SER A 142 -9.71 6.52 -18.16
N THR A 143 -10.21 6.36 -16.95
CA THR A 143 -10.59 5.06 -16.36
C THR A 143 -9.45 4.05 -16.32
N LEU A 144 -8.21 4.52 -16.15
CA LEU A 144 -7.00 3.69 -15.99
C LEU A 144 -6.58 3.54 -14.53
N PHE A 145 -7.03 4.49 -13.68
CA PHE A 145 -6.62 4.60 -12.29
C PHE A 145 -7.85 4.85 -11.42
N TYR A 146 -8.07 4.01 -10.43
CA TYR A 146 -9.22 4.13 -9.52
C TYR A 146 -8.75 4.22 -8.08
N PRO A 147 -8.68 5.45 -7.50
CA PRO A 147 -8.24 5.64 -6.13
C PRO A 147 -9.15 4.95 -5.11
N GLN A 148 -8.53 4.32 -4.11
CA GLN A 148 -9.19 3.79 -2.92
C GLN A 148 -8.32 4.08 -1.68
N PHE A 149 -8.91 3.94 -0.50
CA PHE A 149 -8.27 4.30 0.74
C PHE A 149 -7.35 3.20 1.26
N HIS A 150 -6.11 3.57 1.58
CA HIS A 150 -5.17 2.68 2.26
C HIS A 150 -5.09 3.02 3.75
N ALA A 151 -4.62 4.21 4.06
CA ALA A 151 -4.49 4.70 5.42
C ALA A 151 -4.39 6.24 5.43
N ARG A 152 -4.48 6.87 6.60
CA ARG A 152 -4.03 8.26 6.70
C ARG A 152 -2.50 8.32 6.62
N GLU A 153 -1.79 7.52 7.46
CA GLU A 153 -0.34 7.30 7.39
C GLU A 153 -0.03 5.81 7.28
N HIS A 154 1.07 5.44 6.61
CA HIS A 154 1.53 4.06 6.49
C HIS A 154 2.65 3.70 7.47
N PHE A 155 2.60 4.22 8.67
CA PHE A 155 3.51 3.87 9.76
C PHE A 155 2.84 4.09 11.12
N ASN A 156 3.35 3.40 12.14
CA ASN A 156 2.84 3.52 13.51
C ASN A 156 3.33 4.82 14.14
N VAL A 157 2.45 5.82 14.21
CA VAL A 157 2.76 7.17 14.69
C VAL A 157 3.31 7.15 16.12
N PHE A 158 2.75 6.34 17.00
CA PHE A 158 3.20 6.28 18.41
C PHE A 158 4.62 5.76 18.54
N SER A 159 4.91 4.63 17.90
CA SER A 159 6.26 4.04 17.92
C SER A 159 7.28 4.95 17.28
N TRP A 160 6.92 5.56 16.15
CA TRP A 160 7.79 6.47 15.39
C TRP A 160 8.10 7.75 16.18
N MET A 161 7.08 8.41 16.76
CA MET A 161 7.26 9.59 17.58
C MET A 161 8.04 9.29 18.87
N LYS A 162 7.84 8.12 19.48
CA LYS A 162 8.64 7.66 20.62
C LYS A 162 10.11 7.53 20.24
N ALA A 163 10.39 6.93 19.08
CA ALA A 163 11.76 6.78 18.59
C ALA A 163 12.41 8.14 18.29
N LEU A 164 11.67 9.10 17.74
CA LEU A 164 12.17 10.47 17.50
C LEU A 164 12.45 11.22 18.79
N ARG A 165 11.56 11.18 19.78
CA ARG A 165 11.79 11.80 21.08
C ARG A 165 13.05 11.29 21.77
N ASN A 166 13.23 9.98 21.75
CA ASN A 166 14.36 9.32 22.39
C ASN A 166 15.60 9.26 21.49
N ASN A 167 15.52 9.73 20.26
CA ASN A 167 16.55 9.55 19.22
C ASN A 167 17.07 8.12 19.13
N THR A 168 16.16 7.15 19.20
CA THR A 168 16.51 5.71 19.21
C THR A 168 17.20 5.35 17.91
N TYR A 169 18.37 4.75 17.99
CA TYR A 169 19.19 4.32 16.83
C TYR A 169 19.40 5.40 15.75
N GLY A 170 19.50 6.67 16.13
CA GLY A 170 19.71 7.75 15.17
C GLY A 170 18.47 8.11 14.32
N MET A 171 17.27 7.84 14.82
CA MET A 171 16.02 8.13 14.09
C MET A 171 15.91 9.59 13.63
N ARG A 172 16.44 10.56 14.40
CA ARG A 172 16.46 11.98 14.00
C ARG A 172 17.31 12.21 12.77
N THR A 173 18.39 11.47 12.57
CA THR A 173 19.21 11.54 11.36
C THR A 173 18.41 11.13 10.12
N LEU A 174 17.60 10.08 10.20
CA LEU A 174 16.73 9.66 9.11
C LEU A 174 15.59 10.65 8.89
N PHE A 175 15.03 11.17 9.97
CA PHE A 175 14.03 12.24 9.92
C PHE A 175 14.59 13.47 9.20
N ASP A 176 15.83 13.88 9.50
CA ASP A 176 16.51 15.02 8.85
C ASP A 176 16.78 14.81 7.38
N LEU A 177 16.90 13.55 6.96
CA LEU A 177 16.97 13.14 5.55
C LEU A 177 15.59 13.01 4.87
N GLY A 178 14.51 13.35 5.57
CA GLY A 178 13.14 13.26 5.05
C GLY A 178 12.64 11.82 4.90
N CYS A 179 13.19 10.88 5.66
CA CYS A 179 12.84 9.45 5.58
C CYS A 179 12.02 9.02 6.79
N VAL A 180 11.03 8.18 6.58
CA VAL A 180 10.25 7.59 7.67
C VAL A 180 10.99 6.44 8.36
N GLY A 181 11.88 5.74 7.65
CA GLY A 181 12.73 4.68 8.20
C GLY A 181 12.00 3.42 8.63
N THR A 182 10.89 3.09 7.94
CA THR A 182 9.97 2.05 8.39
C THR A 182 10.48 0.62 8.25
N HIS A 183 11.43 0.37 7.36
CA HIS A 183 11.95 -0.97 7.06
C HIS A 183 13.44 -1.16 7.40
N ILE A 184 14.04 -0.19 8.02
CA ILE A 184 15.45 -0.27 8.46
C ILE A 184 15.48 -1.08 9.75
N ASN A 185 16.07 -2.29 9.69
CA ASN A 185 16.03 -3.25 10.79
C ASN A 185 16.64 -2.72 12.09
N GLU A 186 17.72 -1.95 11.99
CA GLU A 186 18.41 -1.33 13.11
C GLU A 186 17.52 -0.34 13.89
N LEU A 187 16.44 0.12 13.26
CA LEU A 187 15.48 1.04 13.85
C LEU A 187 14.23 0.33 14.40
N GLY A 188 14.26 -0.99 14.53
CA GLY A 188 13.06 -1.77 14.89
C GLY A 188 11.98 -1.71 13.81
N GLY A 189 12.37 -1.67 12.53
CA GLY A 189 11.58 -1.30 11.36
C GLY A 189 10.23 -2.01 11.20
N ASN A 190 10.08 -3.21 11.72
CA ASN A 190 8.79 -3.93 11.66
C ASN A 190 7.65 -3.21 12.41
N ASP A 191 7.95 -2.49 13.47
CA ASP A 191 6.92 -1.80 14.27
C ASP A 191 6.43 -0.53 13.60
N TYR A 192 7.29 0.15 12.83
CA TYR A 192 6.88 1.39 12.18
C TYR A 192 5.97 1.16 10.98
N VAL A 193 6.13 0.08 10.22
CA VAL A 193 5.24 -0.23 9.07
C VAL A 193 3.84 -0.70 9.49
N ARG A 194 3.68 -1.14 10.74
CA ARG A 194 2.41 -1.64 11.26
C ARG A 194 1.55 -0.48 11.77
N ALA A 195 1.07 0.36 10.88
CA ALA A 195 0.36 1.61 11.21
C ALA A 195 -0.75 1.43 12.26
N TYR A 196 -1.51 0.34 12.17
CA TYR A 196 -2.67 0.10 13.05
C TYR A 196 -2.38 -0.85 14.21
N ASN A 197 -1.09 -1.05 14.57
CA ASN A 197 -0.73 -1.86 15.72
C ASN A 197 -0.89 -1.05 17.02
N ALA A 198 -2.08 -1.08 17.61
CA ALA A 198 -2.34 -0.48 18.91
C ALA A 198 -1.84 -1.41 20.04
N ARG A 199 -1.30 -0.81 21.11
CA ARG A 199 -0.91 -1.49 22.37
C ARG A 199 -1.84 -1.12 23.50
N THR A 200 -2.46 0.05 23.42
CA THR A 200 -3.35 0.61 24.43
C THR A 200 -4.68 1.06 23.82
N ARG A 201 -5.66 1.32 24.66
CA ARG A 201 -6.95 1.88 24.24
C ARG A 201 -6.75 3.23 23.57
N ASN A 202 -5.92 4.11 24.13
CA ASN A 202 -5.65 5.43 23.57
C ASN A 202 -5.03 5.36 22.17
N GLU A 203 -4.13 4.39 21.93
CA GLU A 203 -3.56 4.17 20.59
C GLU A 203 -4.65 3.69 19.60
N LEU A 204 -5.57 2.83 20.06
CA LEU A 204 -6.67 2.36 19.23
C LEU A 204 -7.65 3.49 18.88
N ASP A 205 -7.98 4.35 19.84
CA ASP A 205 -8.85 5.52 19.62
C ASP A 205 -8.21 6.53 18.65
N PHE A 206 -6.90 6.70 18.71
CA PHE A 206 -6.17 7.52 17.74
C PHE A 206 -6.23 6.91 16.34
N ILE A 207 -6.06 5.58 16.22
CA ILE A 207 -6.15 4.88 14.93
C ILE A 207 -7.56 5.01 14.36
N GLU A 208 -8.60 4.85 15.19
CA GLU A 208 -9.99 5.06 14.79
C GLU A 208 -10.18 6.47 14.20
N LYS A 209 -9.72 7.49 14.91
CA LYS A 209 -9.76 8.88 14.42
C LYS A 209 -8.93 9.09 13.17
N SER A 210 -7.76 8.46 13.07
CA SER A 210 -6.90 8.51 11.89
C SER A 210 -7.62 7.95 10.64
N ILE A 211 -8.39 6.87 10.78
CA ILE A 211 -9.21 6.31 9.70
C ILE A 211 -10.31 7.30 9.30
N GLU A 212 -11.04 7.86 10.26
CA GLU A 212 -12.09 8.86 9.98
C GLU A 212 -11.53 10.08 9.24
N ASP A 213 -10.47 10.67 9.78
CA ASP A 213 -9.82 11.85 9.20
C ASP A 213 -9.26 11.54 7.79
N GLY A 214 -8.66 10.36 7.61
CA GLY A 214 -8.12 9.93 6.33
C GLY A 214 -9.21 9.73 5.26
N LEU A 215 -10.33 9.10 5.61
CA LEU A 215 -11.46 8.90 4.68
C LEU A 215 -12.17 10.22 4.31
N ARG A 216 -12.29 11.16 5.26
CA ARG A 216 -12.79 12.50 4.97
C ARG A 216 -11.84 13.28 4.06
N LEU A 217 -10.53 13.15 4.28
CA LEU A 217 -9.52 13.75 3.40
C LEU A 217 -9.56 13.12 2.01
N PHE A 218 -9.77 11.81 1.90
CA PHE A 218 -9.97 11.11 0.63
C PHE A 218 -11.14 11.70 -0.14
N TYR A 219 -12.30 11.82 0.50
CA TYR A 219 -13.48 12.44 -0.12
C TYR A 219 -13.22 13.88 -0.58
N LYS A 220 -12.52 14.67 0.26
CA LYS A 220 -12.18 16.06 -0.07
C LYS A 220 -11.28 16.17 -1.31
N ILE A 221 -10.35 15.22 -1.49
CA ILE A 221 -9.37 15.26 -2.59
C ILE A 221 -9.96 14.69 -3.88
N PHE A 222 -10.60 13.53 -3.81
CA PHE A 222 -11.07 12.79 -4.99
C PHE A 222 -12.53 13.07 -5.37
N GLY A 223 -13.33 13.72 -4.52
CA GLY A 223 -14.71 14.07 -4.78
C GLY A 223 -15.72 12.92 -4.65
N PHE A 224 -15.27 11.71 -4.27
CA PHE A 224 -16.12 10.55 -4.03
C PHE A 224 -15.69 9.78 -2.80
N GLN A 225 -16.59 8.99 -2.22
CA GLN A 225 -16.27 8.13 -1.07
C GLN A 225 -15.51 6.89 -1.50
N SER A 226 -14.44 6.55 -0.77
CA SER A 226 -13.77 5.27 -0.96
C SER A 226 -14.71 4.12 -0.62
N LYS A 227 -14.97 3.25 -1.59
CA LYS A 227 -15.85 2.09 -1.42
C LYS A 227 -15.13 0.89 -0.84
N THR A 228 -13.83 0.84 -1.06
CA THR A 228 -12.99 -0.20 -0.49
C THR A 228 -11.83 0.40 0.29
N ALA A 229 -11.29 -0.35 1.24
CA ALA A 229 -10.11 0.05 1.98
C ALA A 229 -9.21 -1.15 2.25
N ILE A 230 -7.92 -0.89 2.43
CA ILE A 230 -6.97 -1.90 2.89
C ILE A 230 -6.19 -1.37 4.09
N ALA A 231 -6.13 -2.16 5.16
CA ALA A 231 -5.31 -1.82 6.31
C ALA A 231 -3.83 -2.18 6.06
N PRO A 232 -2.88 -1.29 6.43
CA PRO A 232 -1.45 -1.57 6.30
C PRO A 232 -1.05 -2.92 6.91
N ASN A 233 -0.30 -3.72 6.16
CA ASN A 233 0.18 -5.04 6.58
C ASN A 233 -0.91 -6.04 6.97
N TYR A 234 -2.15 -5.86 6.49
CA TYR A 234 -3.31 -6.69 6.88
C TYR A 234 -3.52 -6.74 8.40
N LEU A 235 -3.15 -5.66 9.09
CA LEU A 235 -3.23 -5.57 10.54
C LEU A 235 -4.22 -4.48 10.96
N TRP A 236 -5.32 -4.88 11.56
CA TRP A 236 -6.31 -3.97 12.17
C TRP A 236 -7.20 -4.71 13.16
N ASN A 237 -7.73 -4.01 14.14
CA ASN A 237 -8.70 -4.56 15.07
C ASN A 237 -10.09 -4.62 14.43
N LYS A 238 -10.80 -5.72 14.60
CA LYS A 238 -12.15 -5.91 14.05
C LYS A 238 -13.15 -4.82 14.47
N CYS A 239 -12.96 -4.19 15.62
CA CYS A 239 -13.81 -3.07 16.06
C CYS A 239 -13.76 -1.86 15.13
N LEU A 240 -12.64 -1.66 14.39
CA LEU A 240 -12.47 -0.59 13.41
C LEU A 240 -13.35 -0.76 12.15
N ASN A 241 -13.90 -1.94 11.92
CA ASN A 241 -14.85 -2.19 10.82
C ASN A 241 -16.06 -1.26 10.89
N ARG A 242 -16.51 -0.94 12.11
CA ARG A 242 -17.61 0.03 12.31
C ARG A 242 -17.25 1.42 11.81
N THR A 243 -16.02 1.84 12.03
CA THR A 243 -15.50 3.14 11.61
C THR A 243 -15.40 3.21 10.08
N TYR A 244 -14.82 2.19 9.45
CA TYR A 244 -14.79 2.07 8.00
C TYR A 244 -16.19 2.16 7.39
N ARG A 245 -17.15 1.40 7.93
CA ARG A 245 -18.53 1.39 7.43
C ARG A 245 -19.23 2.74 7.61
N LYS A 246 -19.04 3.40 8.76
CA LYS A 246 -19.61 4.72 9.05
C LYS A 246 -19.15 5.76 8.03
N GLU A 247 -17.91 5.68 7.59
CA GLU A 247 -17.31 6.59 6.61
C GLU A 247 -17.50 6.11 5.15
N GLY A 248 -18.40 5.15 4.89
CA GLY A 248 -18.84 4.76 3.55
C GLY A 248 -18.09 3.61 2.88
N VAL A 249 -17.14 2.98 3.56
CA VAL A 249 -16.44 1.79 3.07
C VAL A 249 -17.37 0.57 3.14
N GLU A 250 -17.50 -0.13 2.03
CA GLU A 250 -18.37 -1.31 1.87
C GLU A 250 -17.57 -2.61 1.94
N MET A 251 -16.29 -2.58 1.52
CA MET A 251 -15.45 -3.76 1.46
C MET A 251 -14.03 -3.49 1.97
N LEU A 252 -13.50 -4.42 2.76
CA LEU A 252 -12.09 -4.44 3.14
C LEU A 252 -11.33 -5.38 2.23
N GLN A 253 -10.34 -4.82 1.54
CA GLN A 253 -9.34 -5.56 0.79
C GLN A 253 -8.39 -6.24 1.79
N GLY A 254 -8.02 -7.48 1.52
CA GLY A 254 -7.20 -8.20 2.47
C GLY A 254 -6.53 -9.45 1.91
N SER A 255 -6.04 -10.26 2.81
CA SER A 255 -5.54 -11.59 2.54
C SER A 255 -6.43 -12.63 3.25
N TYR A 256 -6.15 -13.92 3.06
CA TYR A 256 -6.82 -14.99 3.82
C TYR A 256 -6.67 -14.85 5.33
N ARG A 257 -5.76 -14.01 5.82
CA ARG A 257 -5.58 -13.74 7.26
C ARG A 257 -5.44 -12.26 7.55
N GLN A 258 -6.25 -11.81 8.48
CA GLN A 258 -6.11 -10.56 9.21
C GLN A 258 -5.31 -10.82 10.49
N ILE A 259 -4.50 -9.86 10.90
CA ILE A 259 -3.86 -9.84 12.21
C ILE A 259 -4.49 -8.71 13.02
N GLU A 260 -4.93 -8.98 14.23
CA GLU A 260 -5.29 -7.92 15.17
C GLU A 260 -4.05 -7.36 15.86
N SER A 261 -4.15 -6.14 16.39
CA SER A 261 -3.02 -5.47 17.06
C SER A 261 -2.64 -6.15 18.39
N GLU A 262 -1.55 -5.70 19.00
CA GLU A 262 -1.11 -6.14 20.32
C GLU A 262 -2.19 -5.98 21.39
N TYR A 263 -2.99 -4.92 21.30
CA TYR A 263 -4.13 -4.69 22.19
C TYR A 263 -5.12 -5.88 22.22
N SER A 264 -5.27 -6.59 21.11
CA SER A 264 -6.05 -7.81 20.99
C SER A 264 -5.18 -9.08 20.93
N LYS A 265 -3.95 -9.04 21.51
CA LYS A 265 -3.03 -10.19 21.61
C LYS A 265 -2.65 -10.80 20.24
N HIS A 266 -2.61 -10.00 19.19
CA HIS A 266 -2.32 -10.45 17.82
C HIS A 266 -3.17 -11.64 17.36
N ASN A 267 -4.45 -11.67 17.69
CA ASN A 267 -5.36 -12.68 17.20
C ASN A 267 -5.33 -12.74 15.68
N LYS A 268 -5.37 -13.96 15.14
CA LYS A 268 -5.41 -14.19 13.69
C LYS A 268 -6.83 -14.55 13.30
N ILE A 269 -7.41 -13.78 12.39
CA ILE A 269 -8.76 -14.00 11.86
C ILE A 269 -8.61 -14.46 10.42
N SER A 270 -9.29 -15.54 10.05
CA SER A 270 -9.30 -16.05 8.68
C SER A 270 -10.51 -15.49 7.93
N HIS A 271 -10.29 -15.10 6.68
CA HIS A 271 -11.31 -14.57 5.78
C HIS A 271 -11.38 -15.36 4.49
N TYR A 272 -12.55 -15.38 3.89
CA TYR A 272 -12.78 -15.87 2.54
C TYR A 272 -13.44 -14.78 1.67
N LEU A 273 -13.30 -14.92 0.37
CA LEU A 273 -13.81 -13.94 -0.58
C LEU A 273 -15.33 -13.82 -0.50
N GLY A 274 -15.84 -12.61 -0.32
CA GLY A 274 -17.28 -12.32 -0.19
C GLY A 274 -17.84 -12.59 1.20
N GLU A 275 -17.00 -12.94 2.19
CA GLU A 275 -17.42 -12.98 3.59
C GLU A 275 -18.03 -11.64 3.99
N ARG A 276 -19.11 -11.68 4.75
CA ARG A 276 -19.76 -10.48 5.29
C ARG A 276 -19.75 -10.55 6.82
N SER A 277 -19.16 -9.56 7.45
CA SER A 277 -19.15 -9.44 8.92
C SER A 277 -19.38 -7.98 9.33
N ASN A 278 -20.33 -7.75 10.24
CA ASN A 278 -20.70 -6.42 10.74
C ASN A 278 -21.06 -5.43 9.60
N GLY A 279 -21.68 -5.95 8.52
CA GLY A 279 -22.12 -5.14 7.39
C GLY A 279 -21.04 -4.71 6.41
N ILE A 280 -19.82 -5.21 6.56
CA ILE A 280 -18.70 -4.99 5.64
C ILE A 280 -18.35 -6.29 4.91
N PHE A 281 -17.98 -6.21 3.64
CA PHE A 281 -17.51 -7.36 2.87
C PHE A 281 -15.99 -7.49 2.96
N TYR A 282 -15.48 -8.70 2.73
CA TYR A 282 -14.04 -8.96 2.63
C TYR A 282 -13.68 -9.43 1.21
N SER A 283 -12.71 -8.77 0.61
CA SER A 283 -12.01 -9.26 -0.56
C SER A 283 -10.74 -10.00 -0.09
N VAL A 284 -10.30 -10.97 -0.90
CA VAL A 284 -9.10 -11.74 -0.56
C VAL A 284 -8.19 -11.80 -1.78
N ARG A 285 -7.05 -11.13 -1.69
CA ARG A 285 -6.00 -11.16 -2.70
C ARG A 285 -5.44 -12.57 -2.83
N ASN A 286 -5.53 -13.14 -4.01
CA ASN A 286 -5.15 -14.53 -4.28
C ASN A 286 -4.04 -14.67 -5.33
N CYS A 287 -3.68 -13.58 -6.02
CA CYS A 287 -2.60 -13.49 -6.99
C CYS A 287 -1.55 -12.47 -6.52
N ILE A 288 -0.28 -12.67 -6.90
CA ILE A 288 0.83 -11.79 -6.50
C ILE A 288 1.58 -11.33 -7.76
N PHE A 289 1.76 -10.02 -7.89
CA PHE A 289 2.58 -9.40 -8.93
C PHE A 289 3.55 -8.39 -8.31
N GLU A 290 4.79 -8.84 -8.02
CA GLU A 290 5.82 -8.07 -7.33
C GLU A 290 7.18 -8.15 -8.07
N PRO A 291 7.31 -7.56 -9.27
CA PRO A 291 8.56 -7.57 -10.05
C PRO A 291 9.77 -7.06 -9.28
N CYS A 292 9.61 -5.99 -8.51
CA CYS A 292 10.66 -5.42 -7.68
C CYS A 292 11.26 -6.46 -6.71
N GLN A 293 10.43 -7.28 -6.09
CA GLN A 293 10.85 -8.26 -5.07
C GLN A 293 11.35 -9.58 -5.69
N MET A 294 10.65 -10.05 -6.72
CA MET A 294 10.83 -11.41 -7.27
C MET A 294 11.72 -11.44 -8.51
N GLY A 295 11.87 -10.32 -9.22
CA GLY A 295 12.38 -10.24 -10.58
C GLY A 295 11.28 -10.43 -11.61
N GLY A 296 11.38 -9.73 -12.75
CA GLY A 296 10.29 -9.58 -13.72
C GLY A 296 9.67 -10.89 -14.19
N ASN A 297 10.45 -11.76 -14.83
CA ASN A 297 9.95 -13.04 -15.37
C ASN A 297 9.30 -13.94 -14.31
N LYS A 298 9.90 -14.00 -13.11
CA LYS A 298 9.34 -14.81 -12.01
C LYS A 298 8.02 -14.23 -11.51
N ALA A 299 7.89 -12.90 -11.47
CA ALA A 299 6.66 -12.26 -11.07
C ALA A 299 5.53 -12.50 -12.08
N VAL A 300 5.80 -12.40 -13.38
CA VAL A 300 4.84 -12.71 -14.45
C VAL A 300 4.37 -14.16 -14.36
N GLN A 301 5.31 -15.13 -14.38
CA GLN A 301 4.98 -16.56 -14.32
C GLN A 301 4.19 -16.90 -13.04
N ARG A 302 4.57 -16.31 -11.91
CA ARG A 302 3.86 -16.53 -10.64
C ARG A 302 2.44 -15.96 -10.70
N CYS A 303 2.26 -14.77 -11.23
CA CYS A 303 0.95 -14.12 -11.33
C CYS A 303 0.02 -14.94 -12.26
N LEU A 304 0.49 -15.33 -13.42
CA LEU A 304 -0.26 -16.19 -14.36
C LEU A 304 -0.67 -17.54 -13.76
N TYR A 305 0.25 -18.15 -13.02
CA TYR A 305 -0.06 -19.40 -12.29
C TYR A 305 -1.17 -19.16 -11.24
N ASP A 306 -1.08 -18.07 -10.48
CA ASP A 306 -2.09 -17.72 -9.47
C ASP A 306 -3.45 -17.38 -10.12
N ILE A 307 -3.47 -16.65 -11.25
CA ILE A 307 -4.68 -16.33 -12.05
C ILE A 307 -5.37 -17.62 -12.52
N ASN A 308 -4.61 -18.53 -13.14
CA ASN A 308 -5.14 -19.80 -13.60
C ASN A 308 -5.72 -20.64 -12.45
N ASN A 309 -5.08 -20.64 -11.30
CA ASN A 309 -5.60 -21.33 -10.12
C ASN A 309 -6.88 -20.67 -9.58
N ALA A 310 -6.96 -19.34 -9.58
CA ALA A 310 -8.18 -18.63 -9.20
C ALA A 310 -9.35 -19.03 -10.11
N PHE A 311 -9.16 -19.01 -11.42
CA PHE A 311 -10.19 -19.39 -12.39
C PHE A 311 -10.61 -20.86 -12.29
N ARG A 312 -9.66 -21.78 -12.07
CA ARG A 312 -9.98 -23.22 -11.83
C ARG A 312 -10.84 -23.43 -10.60
N LEU A 313 -10.75 -22.54 -9.62
CA LEU A 313 -11.57 -22.56 -8.41
C LEU A 313 -12.87 -21.73 -8.55
N GLY A 314 -13.19 -21.22 -9.74
CA GLY A 314 -14.33 -20.36 -9.99
C GLY A 314 -14.25 -19.04 -9.21
N ARG A 315 -13.05 -18.43 -9.12
CA ARG A 315 -12.78 -17.19 -8.37
C ARG A 315 -12.30 -16.08 -9.30
N PRO A 316 -12.58 -14.81 -8.99
CA PRO A 316 -11.84 -13.73 -9.60
C PRO A 316 -10.36 -13.81 -9.20
N ALA A 317 -9.49 -13.39 -10.10
CA ALA A 317 -8.07 -13.20 -9.81
C ALA A 317 -7.87 -11.78 -9.24
N ILE A 318 -7.57 -11.68 -7.95
CA ILE A 318 -7.32 -10.40 -7.28
C ILE A 318 -5.83 -10.27 -7.05
N ILE A 319 -5.21 -9.41 -7.84
CA ILE A 319 -3.76 -9.25 -7.91
C ILE A 319 -3.32 -8.23 -6.85
N CYS A 320 -2.42 -8.67 -5.97
CA CYS A 320 -1.69 -7.81 -5.04
C CYS A 320 -0.45 -7.27 -5.72
N SER A 321 -0.30 -5.96 -5.77
CA SER A 321 0.89 -5.25 -6.24
C SER A 321 1.16 -4.03 -5.36
N HIS A 322 2.29 -3.36 -5.55
CA HIS A 322 2.64 -2.14 -4.85
C HIS A 322 3.24 -1.12 -5.82
N ARG A 323 3.05 0.15 -5.52
CA ARG A 323 3.62 1.29 -6.26
C ARG A 323 5.10 1.12 -6.58
N VAL A 324 5.89 0.58 -5.65
CA VAL A 324 7.33 0.37 -5.82
C VAL A 324 7.70 -0.38 -7.09
N ASN A 325 6.80 -1.18 -7.66
CA ASN A 325 7.05 -1.91 -8.91
C ASN A 325 7.12 -1.00 -10.12
N TYR A 326 6.59 0.21 -10.06
CA TYR A 326 6.40 1.11 -11.21
C TYR A 326 7.19 2.41 -11.14
N ILE A 327 7.90 2.67 -10.04
CA ILE A 327 8.61 3.93 -9.78
C ILE A 327 10.12 3.79 -9.94
N GLY A 328 10.77 4.88 -10.39
CA GLY A 328 12.17 4.88 -10.78
C GLY A 328 13.04 6.00 -10.21
N SER A 329 12.52 6.91 -9.40
CA SER A 329 13.26 8.08 -8.91
C SER A 329 14.53 7.74 -8.11
N ILE A 330 14.55 6.60 -7.40
CA ILE A 330 15.77 6.10 -6.74
C ILE A 330 16.57 5.23 -7.70
N ASN A 331 15.90 4.35 -8.43
CA ASN A 331 16.52 3.35 -9.31
C ASN A 331 15.69 3.22 -10.61
N PRO A 332 16.09 3.91 -11.70
CA PRO A 332 15.35 3.88 -12.96
C PRO A 332 15.16 2.47 -13.54
N LYS A 333 16.13 1.56 -13.32
CA LYS A 333 16.00 0.17 -13.77
C LYS A 333 14.86 -0.58 -13.08
N ASN A 334 14.47 -0.17 -11.85
CA ASN A 334 13.35 -0.76 -11.15
C ASN A 334 12.03 -0.48 -11.89
N ALA A 335 11.78 0.78 -12.26
CA ALA A 335 10.59 1.16 -13.03
C ALA A 335 10.54 0.46 -14.39
N ILE A 336 11.65 0.48 -15.14
CA ILE A 336 11.75 -0.19 -16.46
C ILE A 336 11.37 -1.66 -16.32
N ASN A 337 12.05 -2.40 -15.43
CA ASN A 337 11.78 -3.82 -15.24
C ASN A 337 10.35 -4.12 -14.77
N GLY A 338 9.79 -3.26 -13.93
CA GLY A 338 8.42 -3.39 -13.44
C GLY A 338 7.38 -3.16 -14.52
N LEU A 339 7.55 -2.10 -15.32
CA LEU A 339 6.64 -1.75 -16.42
C LEU A 339 6.74 -2.76 -17.58
N ASP A 340 7.95 -3.22 -17.93
CA ASP A 340 8.14 -4.29 -18.91
C ASP A 340 7.46 -5.58 -18.47
N SER A 341 7.57 -5.91 -17.18
CA SER A 341 6.89 -7.08 -16.61
C SER A 341 5.37 -6.94 -16.63
N LEU A 342 4.85 -5.73 -16.37
CA LEU A 342 3.42 -5.44 -16.47
C LEU A 342 2.94 -5.57 -17.91
N ASN A 343 3.70 -5.02 -18.88
CA ASN A 343 3.40 -5.15 -20.30
C ASN A 343 3.29 -6.61 -20.72
N ILE A 344 4.28 -7.45 -20.37
CA ILE A 344 4.27 -8.90 -20.66
C ILE A 344 3.09 -9.61 -19.98
N LEU A 345 2.74 -9.24 -18.74
CA LEU A 345 1.58 -9.81 -18.06
C LEU A 345 0.28 -9.46 -18.80
N LEU A 346 0.10 -8.18 -19.14
CA LEU A 346 -1.10 -7.70 -19.82
C LEU A 346 -1.26 -8.32 -21.22
N GLU A 347 -0.19 -8.50 -21.99
CA GLU A 347 -0.21 -9.23 -23.28
C GLU A 347 -0.74 -10.68 -23.17
N GLN A 348 -0.66 -11.28 -21.99
CA GLN A 348 -1.09 -12.68 -21.79
C GLN A 348 -2.46 -12.82 -21.17
N ILE A 349 -3.05 -11.73 -20.67
CA ILE A 349 -4.34 -11.77 -19.97
C ILE A 349 -5.41 -10.87 -20.61
N CYS A 350 -5.06 -9.98 -21.52
CA CYS A 350 -5.95 -9.22 -22.38
C CYS A 350 -5.98 -9.83 -23.79
#